data_1825abcfa7cc1374fabbc04f6d89c351
#
_entry.id   1825abcfa7cc1374fabbc04f6d89c351
#
_cell.length_a   1.000
_cell.length_b   1.000
_cell.length_c   1.000
_cell.angle_alpha   90.00
_cell.angle_beta   90.00
_cell.angle_gamma   90.00
#
_symmetry.space_group_name_H-M   'P 1'
#
loop_
_entity.id
_entity.type
_entity.pdbx_description
1 polymer ?
#
loop_
_entity_poly.entity_id
_entity_poly.type
_entity_poly.pdbx_seq_one_letter_code
_entity_poly.pdbx_strand_id
1 'polypeptide(L)'
;MTKLEKANSYQEQNRIDGNEKPVFHITPPVGWMNDPNGFSIYQGKVHLFYQYYPYSDVWGTIYWGHCISEDFIKWKELPIALAPDENYDAAGCFSGSAIETKEGHVLLYTGVMENEKENGTKTVIQQQCLAIGDGICYEKVKDNPVVPAELLPSGFSKEDFRDPKIWKEDENYYMVAGNKNEQSNGQVVLFESQDLKNWKYLSVLIDNQGKYGKMWECPDFFSLGEKHVLVVSPMHMQADGQEFHNGNQSIAIIGEYDKKNYHLLDEQMISLDYGTDFYAPQTLQTEDGRRVMIAWMQSWDMNIKPLAQKWNGMMTIPRQLEIRDDILYQNPVKELEQYRTEPVILEEKEISGTCMIPGIHGRVLDLTLELLDGDYETFTIYFAKNKKYFVSFRYVRATQSIEFDRTYSGMIRDVVCQRTMKLKKTEKTLKLRLILDKFSVELFVNDGVQTFTSTFYTSLTAEDIVLECDKTALINIEKYKIELDGSKD
;
A
#
# COMPACT_ATOMS: atom_id res chain seq x y z
N MET A 1 -5.04 31.97 -12.47
CA MET A 1 -4.56 30.80 -11.72
C MET A 1 -5.22 29.56 -12.29
N THR A 2 -4.40 28.63 -12.73
CA THR A 2 -4.83 27.27 -13.17
C THR A 2 -5.39 26.47 -11.99
N LYS A 3 -6.01 25.30 -12.25
CA LYS A 3 -6.42 24.39 -11.16
C LYS A 3 -5.20 23.94 -10.33
N LEU A 4 -4.08 23.66 -11.01
CA LEU A 4 -2.84 23.23 -10.36
C LEU A 4 -2.27 24.33 -9.43
N GLU A 5 -2.19 25.59 -9.89
CA GLU A 5 -1.73 26.71 -9.07
C GLU A 5 -2.63 26.94 -7.86
N LYS A 6 -3.96 26.83 -8.02
CA LYS A 6 -4.92 26.97 -6.91
C LYS A 6 -4.73 25.86 -5.88
N ALA A 7 -4.55 24.63 -6.31
CA ALA A 7 -4.36 23.49 -5.42
C ALA A 7 -3.05 23.59 -4.64
N ASN A 8 -1.94 23.97 -5.29
CA ASN A 8 -0.65 24.21 -4.63
C ASN A 8 -0.76 25.36 -3.59
N SER A 9 -1.39 26.47 -3.97
CA SER A 9 -1.60 27.59 -3.03
C SER A 9 -2.45 27.18 -1.82
N TYR A 10 -3.51 26.39 -2.04
CA TYR A 10 -4.35 25.89 -0.96
C TYR A 10 -3.58 24.96 -0.02
N GLN A 11 -2.79 24.03 -0.58
CA GLN A 11 -1.94 23.11 0.19
C GLN A 11 -0.99 23.89 1.11
N GLU A 12 -0.26 24.88 0.59
CA GLU A 12 0.68 25.69 1.38
C GLU A 12 -0.01 26.47 2.51
N GLN A 13 -1.18 27.03 2.24
CA GLN A 13 -1.93 27.83 3.22
C GLN A 13 -2.61 27.01 4.31
N ASN A 14 -2.89 25.72 4.04
CA ASN A 14 -3.65 24.85 4.93
C ASN A 14 -2.83 23.64 5.42
N ARG A 15 -1.52 23.63 5.21
CA ARG A 15 -0.61 22.59 5.66
C ARG A 15 -0.79 22.28 7.15
N ILE A 16 -0.87 21.01 7.49
CA ILE A 16 -1.07 20.54 8.87
C ILE A 16 0.28 20.30 9.54
N ASP A 17 0.38 20.69 10.80
CA ASP A 17 1.58 20.52 11.62
C ASP A 17 2.00 19.03 11.69
N GLY A 18 3.31 18.78 11.56
CA GLY A 18 3.90 17.45 11.66
C GLY A 18 3.66 16.77 13.02
N ASN A 19 3.44 17.52 14.10
CA ASN A 19 3.08 16.96 15.41
C ASN A 19 1.76 16.18 15.40
N GLU A 20 0.84 16.54 14.50
CA GLU A 20 -0.46 15.88 14.31
C GLU A 20 -0.39 14.69 13.33
N LYS A 21 0.79 14.38 12.80
CA LYS A 21 1.03 13.35 11.79
C LYS A 21 1.88 12.20 12.33
N PRO A 22 1.89 11.02 11.67
CA PRO A 22 2.89 9.98 11.88
C PRO A 22 4.32 10.52 11.77
N VAL A 23 5.29 9.82 12.34
CA VAL A 23 6.69 10.25 12.33
C VAL A 23 7.36 9.89 11.00
N PHE A 24 7.12 8.68 10.49
CA PHE A 24 7.80 8.16 9.29
C PHE A 24 6.86 7.61 8.22
N HIS A 25 5.55 7.52 8.46
CA HIS A 25 4.58 7.17 7.43
C HIS A 25 4.14 8.42 6.66
N ILE A 26 4.07 8.32 5.35
CA ILE A 26 3.63 9.42 4.47
C ILE A 26 2.15 9.67 4.67
N THR A 27 1.80 10.94 4.83
CA THR A 27 0.42 11.43 4.88
C THR A 27 0.25 12.63 3.95
N PRO A 28 -0.96 12.97 3.51
CA PRO A 28 -1.14 14.16 2.69
C PRO A 28 -0.79 15.42 3.49
N PRO A 29 -0.27 16.47 2.86
CA PRO A 29 -0.05 17.78 3.51
C PRO A 29 -1.30 18.32 4.22
N VAL A 30 -2.45 18.14 3.59
CA VAL A 30 -3.81 18.43 4.06
C VAL A 30 -4.79 17.62 3.22
N GLY A 31 -5.99 17.37 3.71
CA GLY A 31 -7.04 16.74 2.92
C GLY A 31 -6.94 15.21 2.81
N TRP A 32 -7.22 14.67 1.64
CA TRP A 32 -7.36 13.23 1.37
C TRP A 32 -6.19 12.67 0.56
N MET A 33 -5.77 11.44 0.91
CA MET A 33 -4.83 10.61 0.17
C MET A 33 -5.36 9.17 0.07
N ASN A 34 -5.20 8.54 -1.10
CA ASN A 34 -5.37 7.10 -1.26
C ASN A 34 -4.20 6.50 -2.05
N ASP A 35 -4.40 5.76 -3.11
CA ASP A 35 -3.42 4.92 -3.81
C ASP A 35 -2.04 5.57 -4.02
N PRO A 36 -0.94 4.86 -3.77
CA PRO A 36 0.36 5.25 -4.27
C PRO A 36 0.38 5.20 -5.80
N ASN A 37 1.01 6.18 -6.41
CA ASN A 37 1.14 6.32 -7.86
C ASN A 37 2.59 6.61 -8.24
N GLY A 38 2.97 6.27 -9.44
CA GLY A 38 4.26 6.67 -10.00
C GLY A 38 5.46 6.33 -9.11
N PHE A 39 5.37 5.27 -8.29
CA PHE A 39 6.45 4.85 -7.42
C PHE A 39 7.64 4.37 -8.26
N SER A 40 8.69 5.19 -8.31
CA SER A 40 9.78 5.07 -9.29
C SER A 40 11.09 5.69 -8.78
N ILE A 41 12.17 5.41 -9.46
CA ILE A 41 13.44 6.13 -9.28
C ILE A 41 13.61 7.05 -10.48
N TYR A 42 13.97 8.30 -10.21
CA TYR A 42 14.32 9.28 -11.22
C TYR A 42 15.51 10.11 -10.73
N GLN A 43 16.57 10.16 -11.54
CA GLN A 43 17.85 10.83 -11.20
C GLN A 43 18.39 10.44 -9.81
N GLY A 44 18.33 9.13 -9.48
CA GLY A 44 18.84 8.56 -8.25
C GLY A 44 17.98 8.85 -6.99
N LYS A 45 16.81 9.48 -7.15
CA LYS A 45 15.87 9.73 -6.05
C LYS A 45 14.63 8.88 -6.19
N VAL A 46 14.10 8.44 -5.06
CA VAL A 46 12.82 7.75 -4.99
C VAL A 46 11.71 8.78 -5.09
N HIS A 47 10.85 8.65 -6.07
CA HIS A 47 9.65 9.45 -6.27
C HIS A 47 8.42 8.64 -5.90
N LEU A 48 7.52 9.24 -5.17
CA LEU A 48 6.18 8.72 -4.90
C LEU A 48 5.17 9.81 -5.18
N PHE A 49 4.24 9.48 -6.06
CA PHE A 49 3.00 10.24 -6.23
C PHE A 49 1.88 9.51 -5.51
N TYR A 50 0.76 10.18 -5.34
CA TYR A 50 -0.41 9.58 -4.72
C TYR A 50 -1.69 10.26 -5.17
N GLN A 51 -2.79 9.52 -5.17
CA GLN A 51 -4.12 10.07 -5.34
C GLN A 51 -4.38 11.09 -4.26
N TYR A 52 -4.74 12.33 -4.63
CA TYR A 52 -4.76 13.46 -3.71
C TYR A 52 -5.96 14.37 -3.94
N TYR A 53 -6.64 14.75 -2.87
CA TYR A 53 -7.64 15.80 -2.89
C TYR A 53 -7.36 16.81 -1.78
N PRO A 54 -6.80 18.00 -2.09
CA PRO A 54 -6.36 18.96 -1.08
C PRO A 54 -7.48 19.65 -0.31
N TYR A 55 -8.66 19.78 -0.90
CA TYR A 55 -9.71 20.65 -0.41
C TYR A 55 -10.62 20.02 0.66
N SER A 56 -10.55 18.72 0.88
CA SER A 56 -11.36 18.01 1.87
C SER A 56 -10.65 16.71 2.31
N ASP A 57 -10.96 16.27 3.53
CA ASP A 57 -10.50 15.01 4.12
C ASP A 57 -11.36 13.79 3.74
N VAL A 58 -12.23 13.96 2.74
CA VAL A 58 -12.96 12.90 2.06
C VAL A 58 -12.64 12.91 0.58
N TRP A 59 -12.79 11.75 -0.07
CA TRP A 59 -12.54 11.58 -1.49
C TRP A 59 -13.30 12.60 -2.35
N GLY A 60 -12.65 13.13 -3.38
CA GLY A 60 -13.21 14.13 -4.30
C GLY A 60 -12.58 14.05 -5.68
N THR A 61 -12.61 15.14 -6.45
CA THR A 61 -11.96 15.19 -7.76
C THR A 61 -10.45 15.12 -7.61
N ILE A 62 -9.84 14.05 -8.05
CA ILE A 62 -8.47 13.64 -7.71
C ILE A 62 -7.42 14.37 -8.54
N TYR A 63 -6.38 14.80 -7.84
CA TYR A 63 -5.08 15.30 -8.28
C TYR A 63 -4.00 14.24 -8.02
N TRP A 64 -2.76 14.47 -8.43
CA TRP A 64 -1.60 13.72 -7.96
C TRP A 64 -0.75 14.58 -7.03
N GLY A 65 -0.71 14.22 -5.74
CA GLY A 65 0.30 14.71 -4.80
C GLY A 65 1.66 14.09 -5.10
N HIS A 66 2.74 14.66 -4.57
CA HIS A 66 4.10 14.24 -4.89
C HIS A 66 5.04 14.40 -3.71
N CYS A 67 5.89 13.41 -3.48
CA CYS A 67 7.00 13.49 -2.54
C CYS A 67 8.22 12.69 -3.04
N ILE A 68 9.39 12.99 -2.50
CA ILE A 68 10.66 12.32 -2.82
C ILE A 68 11.39 11.88 -1.56
N SER A 69 12.21 10.84 -1.70
CA SER A 69 13.09 10.33 -0.66
C SER A 69 14.45 9.92 -1.23
N GLU A 70 15.48 9.96 -0.40
CA GLU A 70 16.81 9.42 -0.70
C GLU A 70 17.03 8.05 -0.04
N ASP A 71 16.14 7.65 0.88
CA ASP A 71 16.32 6.47 1.74
C ASP A 71 15.01 5.69 2.04
N PHE A 72 13.93 5.98 1.34
CA PHE A 72 12.59 5.38 1.55
C PHE A 72 11.91 5.72 2.89
N ILE A 73 12.58 6.40 3.83
CA ILE A 73 12.08 6.67 5.18
C ILE A 73 11.82 8.15 5.40
N LYS A 74 12.79 9.01 5.03
CA LYS A 74 12.60 10.46 5.08
C LYS A 74 12.04 10.96 3.75
N TRP A 75 10.84 11.52 3.81
CA TRP A 75 10.14 12.02 2.64
C TRP A 75 10.04 13.54 2.66
N LYS A 76 10.35 14.13 1.51
CA LYS A 76 10.18 15.56 1.27
C LYS A 76 9.02 15.78 0.31
N GLU A 77 8.02 16.53 0.76
CA GLU A 77 6.91 16.94 -0.08
C GLU A 77 7.35 17.87 -1.20
N LEU A 78 6.77 17.70 -2.37
CA LEU A 78 6.94 18.52 -3.57
C LEU A 78 5.59 19.14 -3.99
N PRO A 79 5.57 20.08 -4.95
CA PRO A 79 4.33 20.57 -5.52
C PRO A 79 3.47 19.44 -6.10
N ILE A 80 2.17 19.64 -6.11
CA ILE A 80 1.20 18.76 -6.79
C ILE A 80 1.61 18.60 -8.25
N ALA A 81 1.72 17.36 -8.71
CA ALA A 81 2.24 17.05 -10.05
C ALA A 81 1.18 17.18 -11.14
N LEU A 82 -0.05 16.70 -10.90
CA LEU A 82 -1.15 16.71 -11.88
C LEU A 82 -2.42 17.28 -11.28
N ALA A 83 -3.14 18.05 -12.08
CA ALA A 83 -4.48 18.55 -11.79
C ALA A 83 -5.47 18.10 -12.87
N PRO A 84 -6.77 17.87 -12.56
CA PRO A 84 -7.78 17.50 -13.53
C PRO A 84 -8.27 18.74 -14.32
N ASP A 85 -7.42 19.29 -15.17
CA ASP A 85 -7.61 20.58 -15.85
C ASP A 85 -7.87 20.46 -17.36
N GLU A 86 -7.82 19.24 -17.90
CA GLU A 86 -8.10 18.96 -19.30
C GLU A 86 -9.46 18.22 -19.47
N ASN A 87 -10.05 18.28 -20.66
CA ASN A 87 -11.34 17.63 -20.92
C ASN A 87 -11.29 16.12 -20.71
N TYR A 88 -10.17 15.48 -21.07
CA TYR A 88 -9.99 14.03 -20.97
C TYR A 88 -9.73 13.54 -19.54
N ASP A 89 -9.53 14.43 -18.56
CA ASP A 89 -9.35 14.11 -17.15
C ASP A 89 -10.16 14.99 -16.20
N ALA A 90 -11.17 15.69 -16.70
CA ALA A 90 -11.94 16.68 -15.93
C ALA A 90 -12.60 16.12 -14.67
N ALA A 91 -12.90 14.81 -14.64
CA ALA A 91 -13.46 14.11 -13.49
C ALA A 91 -12.40 13.55 -12.55
N GLY A 92 -11.12 13.55 -12.92
CA GLY A 92 -10.01 13.17 -12.07
C GLY A 92 -8.80 12.65 -12.84
N CYS A 93 -7.61 12.87 -12.26
CA CYS A 93 -6.37 12.18 -12.62
C CYS A 93 -6.26 10.94 -11.72
N PHE A 94 -6.79 9.79 -12.18
CA PHE A 94 -6.78 8.54 -11.41
C PHE A 94 -5.41 7.86 -11.46
N SER A 95 -5.30 6.71 -10.78
CA SER A 95 -4.04 6.03 -10.54
C SER A 95 -3.25 5.70 -11.80
N GLY A 96 -1.96 5.52 -11.65
CA GLY A 96 -1.02 5.19 -12.70
C GLY A 96 0.40 5.07 -12.19
N SER A 97 1.37 5.02 -13.08
CA SER A 97 2.77 4.75 -12.78
C SER A 97 3.73 5.74 -13.43
N ALA A 98 5.01 5.60 -13.15
CA ALA A 98 6.06 6.45 -13.72
C ALA A 98 7.28 5.63 -14.17
N ILE A 99 8.02 6.19 -15.11
CA ILE A 99 9.28 5.62 -15.59
C ILE A 99 10.26 6.73 -16.00
N GLU A 100 11.55 6.52 -15.73
CA GLU A 100 12.62 7.37 -16.24
C GLU A 100 12.89 7.08 -17.71
N THR A 101 13.01 8.12 -18.51
CA THR A 101 13.32 8.05 -19.93
C THR A 101 14.35 9.11 -20.32
N LYS A 102 14.81 9.07 -21.57
CA LYS A 102 15.69 10.12 -22.12
C LYS A 102 14.97 11.49 -22.27
N GLU A 103 13.63 11.47 -22.35
CA GLU A 103 12.82 12.67 -22.47
C GLU A 103 12.50 13.31 -21.10
N GLY A 104 12.75 12.59 -19.99
CA GLY A 104 12.49 13.03 -18.63
C GLY A 104 11.79 11.96 -17.80
N HIS A 105 11.19 12.38 -16.69
CA HIS A 105 10.35 11.54 -15.86
C HIS A 105 8.93 11.47 -16.45
N VAL A 106 8.55 10.32 -16.94
CA VAL A 106 7.27 10.09 -17.62
C VAL A 106 6.24 9.53 -16.64
N LEU A 107 5.08 10.17 -16.55
CA LEU A 107 3.92 9.70 -15.81
C LEU A 107 2.88 9.18 -16.81
N LEU A 108 2.42 7.94 -16.60
CA LEU A 108 1.28 7.36 -17.33
C LEU A 108 0.15 7.18 -16.32
N TYR A 109 -0.96 7.90 -16.50
CA TYR A 109 -2.06 7.98 -15.54
C TYR A 109 -3.41 7.78 -16.20
N THR A 110 -4.44 7.49 -15.44
CA THR A 110 -5.80 7.35 -15.94
C THR A 110 -6.51 8.71 -15.93
N GLY A 111 -6.82 9.23 -17.10
CA GLY A 111 -7.73 10.37 -17.27
C GLY A 111 -9.18 9.92 -17.23
N VAL A 112 -10.00 10.58 -16.43
CA VAL A 112 -11.42 10.25 -16.28
C VAL A 112 -12.30 11.35 -16.83
N MET A 113 -13.21 10.97 -17.73
CA MET A 113 -14.25 11.83 -18.29
C MET A 113 -15.63 11.37 -17.80
N GLU A 114 -16.48 12.32 -17.47
CA GLU A 114 -17.91 12.09 -17.29
C GLU A 114 -18.69 12.84 -18.38
N ASN A 115 -19.51 12.13 -19.11
CA ASN A 115 -20.43 12.71 -20.10
C ASN A 115 -21.87 12.53 -19.60
N GLU A 116 -22.61 13.61 -19.48
CA GLU A 116 -24.03 13.57 -19.12
C GLU A 116 -24.87 13.38 -20.41
N LYS A 117 -25.71 12.34 -20.43
CA LYS A 117 -26.65 12.08 -21.50
C LYS A 117 -27.91 12.94 -21.34
N GLU A 118 -28.67 13.14 -22.40
CA GLU A 118 -29.93 13.92 -22.41
C GLU A 118 -30.95 13.43 -21.35
N ASN A 119 -30.88 12.16 -20.97
CA ASN A 119 -31.76 11.55 -19.96
C ASN A 119 -31.25 11.71 -18.52
N GLY A 120 -30.16 12.48 -18.27
CA GLY A 120 -29.54 12.70 -16.98
C GLY A 120 -28.66 11.55 -16.49
N THR A 121 -28.49 10.46 -17.26
CA THR A 121 -27.52 9.41 -16.92
C THR A 121 -26.11 9.86 -17.31
N LYS A 122 -25.13 9.58 -16.44
CA LYS A 122 -23.71 9.83 -16.72
C LYS A 122 -23.09 8.57 -17.34
N THR A 123 -22.24 8.76 -18.30
CA THR A 123 -21.29 7.74 -18.79
C THR A 123 -19.89 8.15 -18.37
N VAL A 124 -19.14 7.21 -17.80
CA VAL A 124 -17.73 7.39 -17.44
C VAL A 124 -16.87 6.77 -18.55
N ILE A 125 -15.82 7.45 -18.94
CA ILE A 125 -14.79 6.92 -19.84
C ILE A 125 -13.46 7.05 -19.11
N GLN A 126 -12.74 5.95 -19.02
CA GLN A 126 -11.39 5.89 -18.46
C GLN A 126 -10.40 5.55 -19.59
N GLN A 127 -9.31 6.29 -19.64
CA GLN A 127 -8.32 6.19 -20.72
C GLN A 127 -6.94 6.61 -20.19
N GLN A 128 -5.86 6.16 -20.84
CA GLN A 128 -4.55 6.42 -20.28
C GLN A 128 -3.92 7.65 -20.93
N CYS A 129 -3.38 8.52 -20.09
CA CYS A 129 -2.83 9.82 -20.42
C CYS A 129 -1.37 9.92 -19.99
N LEU A 130 -0.59 10.73 -20.70
CA LEU A 130 0.84 10.89 -20.49
C LEU A 130 1.16 12.32 -20.04
N ALA A 131 2.05 12.44 -19.06
CA ALA A 131 2.73 13.69 -18.72
C ALA A 131 4.23 13.46 -18.62
N ILE A 132 5.03 14.48 -18.92
CA ILE A 132 6.50 14.42 -18.89
C ILE A 132 6.99 15.57 -18.03
N GLY A 133 8.00 15.33 -17.20
CA GLY A 133 8.56 16.33 -16.31
C GLY A 133 10.01 16.13 -15.97
N ASP A 134 10.51 17.05 -15.15
CA ASP A 134 11.91 17.12 -14.69
C ASP A 134 12.10 16.53 -13.27
N GLY A 135 11.06 15.88 -12.72
CA GLY A 135 11.04 15.40 -11.35
C GLY A 135 10.40 16.39 -10.36
N ILE A 136 10.02 17.58 -10.79
CA ILE A 136 9.36 18.60 -9.97
C ILE A 136 8.08 19.08 -10.65
N CYS A 137 8.20 19.50 -11.91
CA CYS A 137 7.11 20.01 -12.73
C CYS A 137 6.79 19.03 -13.87
N TYR A 138 5.51 18.89 -14.18
CA TYR A 138 5.03 17.97 -15.21
C TYR A 138 4.09 18.66 -16.18
N GLU A 139 4.26 18.36 -17.47
CA GLU A 139 3.42 18.87 -18.55
C GLU A 139 2.70 17.70 -19.23
N LYS A 140 1.39 17.81 -19.38
CA LYS A 140 0.58 16.85 -20.12
C LYS A 140 0.86 16.95 -21.60
N VAL A 141 1.02 15.80 -22.28
CA VAL A 141 1.26 15.82 -23.73
C VAL A 141 0.00 16.21 -24.49
N LYS A 142 0.18 16.88 -25.64
CA LYS A 142 -0.95 17.41 -26.45
C LYS A 142 -1.81 16.32 -27.04
N ASP A 143 -1.23 15.16 -27.33
CA ASP A 143 -1.89 14.04 -28.01
C ASP A 143 -2.62 13.10 -27.04
N ASN A 144 -2.86 13.52 -25.80
CA ASN A 144 -3.65 12.75 -24.84
C ASN A 144 -5.13 12.62 -25.29
N PRO A 145 -5.75 11.46 -25.01
CA PRO A 145 -5.18 10.26 -24.35
C PRO A 145 -4.27 9.45 -25.29
N VAL A 146 -3.14 8.97 -24.79
CA VAL A 146 -2.23 8.12 -25.60
C VAL A 146 -2.73 6.67 -25.71
N VAL A 147 -3.57 6.21 -24.77
CA VAL A 147 -4.29 4.93 -24.84
C VAL A 147 -5.78 5.21 -24.70
N PRO A 148 -6.45 5.59 -25.78
CA PRO A 148 -7.90 5.80 -25.75
C PRO A 148 -8.64 4.48 -25.52
N ALA A 149 -9.81 4.56 -24.86
CA ALA A 149 -10.61 3.37 -24.55
C ALA A 149 -11.08 2.59 -25.79
N GLU A 150 -11.01 3.21 -26.96
CA GLU A 150 -11.31 2.60 -28.27
C GLU A 150 -10.28 1.54 -28.69
N LEU A 151 -9.08 1.53 -28.11
CA LEU A 151 -8.08 0.48 -28.36
C LEU A 151 -8.43 -0.86 -27.68
N LEU A 152 -9.36 -0.85 -26.72
CA LEU A 152 -9.86 -2.07 -26.09
C LEU A 152 -10.68 -2.90 -27.11
N PRO A 153 -10.57 -4.24 -27.05
CA PRO A 153 -11.44 -5.14 -27.80
C PRO A 153 -12.93 -4.89 -27.51
N SER A 154 -13.79 -5.25 -28.49
CA SER A 154 -15.24 -5.21 -28.30
C SER A 154 -15.65 -6.04 -27.08
N GLY A 155 -16.57 -5.50 -26.27
CA GLY A 155 -17.07 -6.15 -25.06
C GLY A 155 -16.25 -5.86 -23.79
N PHE A 156 -15.10 -5.19 -23.90
CA PHE A 156 -14.35 -4.75 -22.73
C PHE A 156 -14.90 -3.42 -22.21
N SER A 157 -14.91 -3.26 -20.88
CA SER A 157 -15.44 -2.07 -20.24
C SER A 157 -14.58 -0.83 -20.51
N LYS A 158 -15.22 0.24 -21.00
CA LYS A 158 -14.59 1.57 -21.13
C LYS A 158 -14.72 2.40 -19.86
N GLU A 159 -15.62 2.02 -18.96
CA GLU A 159 -15.84 2.66 -17.67
C GLU A 159 -14.90 2.11 -16.57
N ASP A 160 -14.35 0.92 -16.81
CA ASP A 160 -13.42 0.24 -15.93
C ASP A 160 -12.14 -0.09 -16.70
N PHE A 161 -11.35 0.94 -17.05
CA PHE A 161 -10.07 0.80 -17.75
C PHE A 161 -9.05 1.76 -17.13
N ARG A 162 -8.36 1.32 -16.08
CA ARG A 162 -7.55 2.20 -15.24
C ARG A 162 -6.29 1.57 -14.67
N ASP A 163 -5.51 2.43 -14.00
CA ASP A 163 -4.35 2.11 -13.18
C ASP A 163 -3.20 1.49 -14.00
N PRO A 164 -2.69 2.21 -15.03
CA PRO A 164 -1.65 1.69 -15.90
C PRO A 164 -0.32 1.55 -15.13
N LYS A 165 0.26 0.35 -15.17
CA LYS A 165 1.63 0.09 -14.73
C LYS A 165 2.53 -0.15 -15.92
N ILE A 166 3.52 0.72 -16.07
CA ILE A 166 4.48 0.72 -17.18
C ILE A 166 5.83 0.15 -16.76
N TRP A 167 6.45 -0.59 -17.69
CA TRP A 167 7.88 -0.95 -17.58
C TRP A 167 8.51 -0.96 -18.97
N LYS A 168 9.83 -1.00 -19.00
CA LYS A 168 10.62 -1.16 -20.22
C LYS A 168 11.30 -2.52 -20.22
N GLU A 169 11.23 -3.23 -21.33
CA GLU A 169 11.99 -4.46 -21.57
C GLU A 169 12.57 -4.37 -23.00
N ASP A 170 13.88 -4.49 -23.09
CA ASP A 170 14.64 -4.25 -24.32
C ASP A 170 14.34 -2.86 -24.92
N GLU A 171 13.87 -2.80 -26.16
CA GLU A 171 13.54 -1.55 -26.85
C GLU A 171 12.04 -1.18 -26.72
N ASN A 172 11.22 -2.03 -26.11
CA ASN A 172 9.79 -1.83 -26.00
C ASN A 172 9.37 -1.42 -24.59
N TYR A 173 8.32 -0.63 -24.54
CA TYR A 173 7.56 -0.34 -23.33
C TYR A 173 6.33 -1.22 -23.28
N TYR A 174 6.04 -1.74 -22.13
CA TYR A 174 4.84 -2.53 -21.85
C TYR A 174 4.01 -1.85 -20.79
N MET A 175 2.72 -2.09 -20.82
CA MET A 175 1.78 -1.55 -19.84
C MET A 175 0.72 -2.60 -19.52
N VAL A 176 0.49 -2.87 -18.24
CA VAL A 176 -0.72 -3.54 -17.77
C VAL A 176 -1.70 -2.50 -17.23
N ALA A 177 -3.00 -2.77 -17.36
CA ALA A 177 -4.06 -1.97 -16.77
C ALA A 177 -5.23 -2.85 -16.32
N GLY A 178 -5.94 -2.42 -15.28
CA GLY A 178 -7.16 -3.08 -14.83
C GLY A 178 -8.32 -2.85 -15.80
N ASN A 179 -9.12 -3.89 -15.99
CA ASN A 179 -10.32 -3.84 -16.85
C ASN A 179 -11.39 -4.84 -16.38
N LYS A 180 -12.56 -4.76 -16.96
CA LYS A 180 -13.63 -5.76 -16.86
C LYS A 180 -14.01 -6.29 -18.24
N ASN A 181 -14.29 -7.59 -18.29
CA ASN A 181 -14.84 -8.22 -19.51
C ASN A 181 -16.37 -8.10 -19.61
N GLU A 182 -16.96 -8.64 -20.67
CA GLU A 182 -18.43 -8.63 -20.91
C GLU A 182 -19.25 -9.27 -19.79
N GLN A 183 -18.68 -10.22 -19.05
CA GLN A 183 -19.33 -10.87 -17.91
C GLN A 183 -19.17 -10.07 -16.61
N SER A 184 -18.61 -8.87 -16.67
CA SER A 184 -18.27 -8.02 -15.51
C SER A 184 -17.26 -8.65 -14.55
N ASN A 185 -16.39 -9.53 -15.07
CA ASN A 185 -15.27 -10.10 -14.33
C ASN A 185 -14.03 -9.22 -14.49
N GLY A 186 -13.26 -9.09 -13.39
CA GLY A 186 -11.98 -8.39 -13.42
C GLY A 186 -10.94 -9.11 -14.26
N GLN A 187 -10.18 -8.35 -15.02
CA GLN A 187 -9.08 -8.83 -15.85
C GLN A 187 -7.96 -7.79 -15.89
N VAL A 188 -6.77 -8.23 -16.24
CA VAL A 188 -5.62 -7.35 -16.50
C VAL A 188 -5.28 -7.42 -17.99
N VAL A 189 -5.31 -6.27 -18.65
CA VAL A 189 -4.99 -6.13 -20.09
C VAL A 189 -3.55 -5.67 -20.27
N LEU A 190 -2.91 -6.15 -21.34
CA LEU A 190 -1.50 -5.87 -21.66
C LEU A 190 -1.40 -5.14 -23.00
N PHE A 191 -0.57 -4.11 -23.03
CA PHE A 191 -0.26 -3.28 -24.20
C PHE A 191 1.26 -3.18 -24.39
N GLU A 192 1.67 -2.86 -25.62
CA GLU A 192 3.05 -2.62 -26.05
C GLU A 192 3.16 -1.29 -26.80
N SER A 193 4.28 -0.60 -26.62
CA SER A 193 4.66 0.60 -27.36
C SER A 193 6.16 0.70 -27.55
N GLN A 194 6.61 1.39 -28.62
CA GLN A 194 8.03 1.71 -28.82
C GLN A 194 8.36 3.16 -28.42
N ASP A 195 7.36 4.02 -28.24
CA ASP A 195 7.55 5.46 -28.08
C ASP A 195 6.66 6.09 -27.00
N LEU A 196 5.95 5.27 -26.19
CA LEU A 196 5.01 5.68 -25.14
C LEU A 196 3.76 6.43 -25.63
N LYS A 197 3.66 6.72 -26.92
CA LYS A 197 2.55 7.48 -27.54
C LYS A 197 1.64 6.60 -28.38
N ASN A 198 2.24 5.63 -29.08
CA ASN A 198 1.52 4.72 -29.95
C ASN A 198 1.47 3.33 -29.30
N TRP A 199 0.32 2.96 -28.77
CA TRP A 199 0.10 1.72 -28.04
C TRP A 199 -0.69 0.70 -28.85
N LYS A 200 -0.32 -0.56 -28.71
CA LYS A 200 -0.99 -1.71 -29.32
C LYS A 200 -1.45 -2.66 -28.22
N TYR A 201 -2.72 -3.02 -28.25
CA TYR A 201 -3.25 -4.10 -27.43
C TYR A 201 -2.59 -5.45 -27.80
N LEU A 202 -2.16 -6.23 -26.82
CA LEU A 202 -1.55 -7.55 -26.99
C LEU A 202 -2.50 -8.66 -26.57
N SER A 203 -2.91 -8.67 -25.29
CA SER A 203 -3.68 -9.77 -24.69
C SER A 203 -4.42 -9.35 -23.42
N VAL A 204 -5.25 -10.25 -22.92
CA VAL A 204 -5.57 -10.34 -21.48
C VAL A 204 -4.44 -11.13 -20.83
N LEU A 205 -3.67 -10.50 -19.94
CA LEU A 205 -2.59 -11.18 -19.20
C LEU A 205 -3.14 -12.30 -18.31
N ILE A 206 -4.24 -12.02 -17.63
CA ILE A 206 -5.01 -12.94 -16.81
C ILE A 206 -6.41 -12.37 -16.54
N ASP A 207 -7.41 -13.22 -16.36
CA ASP A 207 -8.73 -12.86 -15.87
C ASP A 207 -9.08 -13.64 -14.59
N ASN A 208 -10.03 -13.13 -13.81
CA ASN A 208 -10.38 -13.73 -12.52
C ASN A 208 -11.42 -14.87 -12.61
N GLN A 209 -11.92 -15.17 -13.79
CA GLN A 209 -12.95 -16.21 -14.04
C GLN A 209 -14.14 -16.14 -13.05
N GLY A 210 -14.45 -14.94 -12.55
CA GLY A 210 -15.54 -14.69 -11.59
C GLY A 210 -15.27 -15.13 -10.14
N LYS A 211 -14.02 -15.45 -9.77
CA LYS A 211 -13.70 -16.01 -8.45
C LYS A 211 -13.17 -14.99 -7.44
N TYR A 212 -12.34 -14.06 -7.85
CA TYR A 212 -11.59 -13.16 -6.96
C TYR A 212 -12.03 -11.72 -7.17
N GLY A 213 -13.17 -11.33 -6.58
CA GLY A 213 -13.73 -10.00 -6.70
C GLY A 213 -14.32 -9.69 -8.08
N LYS A 214 -14.71 -8.43 -8.30
CA LYS A 214 -15.37 -7.99 -9.54
C LYS A 214 -14.49 -7.11 -10.43
N MET A 215 -13.72 -6.22 -9.85
CA MET A 215 -12.77 -5.36 -10.54
C MET A 215 -11.40 -5.58 -9.93
N TRP A 216 -10.38 -5.64 -10.75
CA TRP A 216 -9.00 -5.69 -10.34
C TRP A 216 -8.34 -4.34 -10.59
N GLU A 217 -8.14 -3.57 -9.53
CA GLU A 217 -7.50 -2.27 -9.55
C GLU A 217 -5.98 -2.39 -9.34
N CYS A 218 -5.26 -1.35 -9.74
CA CYS A 218 -3.84 -1.14 -9.46
C CYS A 218 -2.95 -2.36 -9.80
N PRO A 219 -3.03 -2.91 -11.04
CA PRO A 219 -2.16 -4.02 -11.41
C PRO A 219 -0.68 -3.57 -11.43
N ASP A 220 0.20 -4.39 -10.87
CA ASP A 220 1.64 -4.20 -10.92
C ASP A 220 2.33 -5.53 -11.26
N PHE A 221 2.93 -5.62 -12.45
CA PHE A 221 3.50 -6.84 -12.99
C PHE A 221 5.02 -6.74 -13.10
N PHE A 222 5.73 -7.72 -12.52
CA PHE A 222 7.19 -7.71 -12.46
C PHE A 222 7.79 -9.11 -12.27
N SER A 223 9.08 -9.24 -12.62
CA SER A 223 9.88 -10.44 -12.29
C SER A 223 10.39 -10.35 -10.85
N LEU A 224 10.41 -11.47 -10.14
CA LEU A 224 10.99 -11.60 -8.80
C LEU A 224 11.65 -12.97 -8.67
N GLY A 225 12.99 -13.01 -8.72
CA GLY A 225 13.74 -14.26 -8.88
C GLY A 225 13.41 -14.92 -10.24
N GLU A 226 13.08 -16.20 -10.21
CA GLU A 226 12.70 -16.98 -11.41
C GLU A 226 11.20 -16.91 -11.73
N LYS A 227 10.39 -16.26 -10.87
CA LYS A 227 8.94 -16.14 -11.03
C LYS A 227 8.54 -14.77 -11.54
N HIS A 228 7.31 -14.69 -12.01
CA HIS A 228 6.62 -13.43 -12.25
C HIS A 228 5.52 -13.24 -11.21
N VAL A 229 5.39 -12.01 -10.76
CA VAL A 229 4.38 -11.62 -9.77
C VAL A 229 3.50 -10.55 -10.40
N LEU A 230 2.21 -10.76 -10.32
CA LEU A 230 1.20 -9.74 -10.57
C LEU A 230 0.52 -9.40 -9.24
N VAL A 231 0.64 -8.17 -8.84
CA VAL A 231 -0.14 -7.63 -7.73
C VAL A 231 -1.38 -6.97 -8.29
N VAL A 232 -2.52 -7.20 -7.65
CA VAL A 232 -3.79 -6.52 -7.97
C VAL A 232 -4.57 -6.25 -6.68
N SER A 233 -5.49 -5.30 -6.75
CA SER A 233 -6.38 -4.94 -5.65
C SER A 233 -7.84 -5.22 -6.05
N PRO A 234 -8.33 -6.46 -5.79
CA PRO A 234 -9.70 -6.84 -6.08
C PRO A 234 -10.72 -6.08 -5.24
N MET A 235 -11.74 -5.53 -5.90
CA MET A 235 -12.93 -5.00 -5.26
C MET A 235 -13.98 -6.10 -5.06
N HIS A 236 -14.71 -6.03 -3.95
CA HIS A 236 -15.82 -6.94 -3.64
C HIS A 236 -15.42 -8.43 -3.59
N MET A 237 -14.28 -8.71 -2.95
CA MET A 237 -13.90 -10.09 -2.65
C MET A 237 -14.94 -10.76 -1.74
N GLN A 238 -15.01 -12.07 -1.86
CA GLN A 238 -15.69 -12.91 -0.89
C GLN A 238 -14.67 -13.64 -0.03
N ALA A 239 -14.99 -13.80 1.25
CA ALA A 239 -14.11 -14.52 2.17
C ALA A 239 -13.93 -15.97 1.73
N ASP A 240 -12.68 -16.45 1.79
CA ASP A 240 -12.33 -17.85 1.60
C ASP A 240 -11.37 -18.28 2.72
N GLY A 241 -11.91 -19.04 3.67
CA GLY A 241 -11.19 -19.40 4.89
C GLY A 241 -10.71 -18.17 5.66
N GLN A 242 -9.42 -18.17 6.01
CA GLN A 242 -8.70 -17.02 6.59
C GLN A 242 -7.64 -16.45 5.64
N GLU A 243 -7.59 -16.94 4.39
CA GLU A 243 -6.69 -16.42 3.38
C GLU A 243 -7.23 -15.11 2.79
N PHE A 244 -8.51 -15.08 2.46
CA PHE A 244 -9.17 -13.91 1.90
C PHE A 244 -10.34 -13.48 2.77
N HIS A 245 -10.56 -12.18 2.90
CA HIS A 245 -11.69 -11.61 3.61
C HIS A 245 -12.69 -10.93 2.66
N ASN A 246 -13.87 -10.59 3.14
CA ASN A 246 -14.86 -9.81 2.38
C ASN A 246 -14.37 -8.38 2.16
N GLY A 247 -14.78 -7.79 1.04
CA GLY A 247 -14.54 -6.39 0.73
C GLY A 247 -13.36 -6.16 -0.20
N ASN A 248 -12.66 -5.07 0.00
CA ASN A 248 -11.53 -4.65 -0.84
C ASN A 248 -10.21 -5.07 -0.19
N GLN A 249 -9.36 -5.77 -0.93
CA GLN A 249 -8.07 -6.23 -0.44
C GLN A 249 -7.05 -6.31 -1.58
N SER A 250 -5.79 -6.59 -1.27
CA SER A 250 -4.74 -6.77 -2.27
C SER A 250 -4.19 -8.19 -2.24
N ILE A 251 -3.97 -8.74 -3.42
CA ILE A 251 -3.46 -10.10 -3.60
C ILE A 251 -2.22 -10.10 -4.48
N ALA A 252 -1.35 -11.10 -4.30
CA ALA A 252 -0.29 -11.41 -5.23
C ALA A 252 -0.65 -12.70 -5.99
N ILE A 253 -0.39 -12.68 -7.28
CA ILE A 253 -0.54 -13.81 -8.19
C ILE A 253 0.88 -14.15 -8.67
N ILE A 254 1.38 -15.30 -8.25
CA ILE A 254 2.76 -15.76 -8.52
C ILE A 254 2.67 -16.88 -9.54
N GLY A 255 3.37 -16.74 -10.65
CA GLY A 255 3.28 -17.71 -11.75
C GLY A 255 4.43 -17.62 -12.72
N GLU A 256 4.25 -18.25 -13.88
CA GLU A 256 5.18 -18.23 -15.01
C GLU A 256 4.62 -17.36 -16.13
N TYR A 257 5.45 -16.51 -16.72
CA TYR A 257 5.02 -15.65 -17.81
C TYR A 257 5.33 -16.28 -19.17
N ASP A 258 4.28 -16.65 -19.89
CA ASP A 258 4.39 -17.05 -21.29
C ASP A 258 4.58 -15.83 -22.20
N LYS A 259 5.83 -15.47 -22.45
CA LYS A 259 6.19 -14.31 -23.30
C LYS A 259 5.72 -14.45 -24.76
N LYS A 260 5.44 -15.66 -25.24
CA LYS A 260 4.99 -15.89 -26.60
C LYS A 260 3.51 -15.55 -26.79
N ASN A 261 2.69 -15.89 -25.81
CA ASN A 261 1.24 -15.69 -25.85
C ASN A 261 0.79 -14.56 -24.92
N TYR A 262 1.71 -14.00 -24.13
CA TYR A 262 1.46 -12.88 -23.20
C TYR A 262 0.44 -13.22 -22.11
N HIS A 263 0.57 -14.40 -21.48
CA HIS A 263 -0.28 -14.87 -20.38
C HIS A 263 0.54 -15.22 -19.14
N LEU A 264 -0.06 -15.00 -17.97
CA LEU A 264 0.44 -15.54 -16.71
C LEU A 264 -0.18 -16.92 -16.49
N LEU A 265 0.65 -17.92 -16.25
CA LEU A 265 0.29 -19.34 -16.14
C LEU A 265 0.72 -19.91 -14.79
N ASP A 266 0.15 -21.08 -14.44
CA ASP A 266 0.51 -21.85 -13.23
C ASP A 266 0.48 -20.99 -11.97
N GLU A 267 -0.57 -20.14 -11.87
CA GLU A 267 -0.69 -19.09 -10.87
C GLU A 267 -1.09 -19.63 -9.49
N GLN A 268 -0.39 -19.14 -8.47
CA GLN A 268 -0.77 -19.22 -7.07
C GLN A 268 -1.24 -17.85 -6.60
N MET A 269 -2.46 -17.76 -6.06
CA MET A 269 -3.00 -16.53 -5.49
C MET A 269 -2.87 -16.53 -3.97
N ILE A 270 -2.33 -15.45 -3.41
CA ILE A 270 -2.14 -15.28 -1.98
C ILE A 270 -2.58 -13.88 -1.54
N SER A 271 -3.03 -13.73 -0.29
CA SER A 271 -3.23 -12.42 0.31
C SER A 271 -1.88 -11.74 0.51
N LEU A 272 -1.76 -10.46 0.11
CA LEU A 272 -0.55 -9.68 0.37
C LEU A 272 -0.48 -9.19 1.81
N ASP A 273 -1.62 -8.88 2.41
CA ASP A 273 -1.69 -8.42 3.79
C ASP A 273 -2.99 -8.91 4.43
N TYR A 274 -2.91 -9.37 5.66
CA TYR A 274 -4.07 -9.92 6.40
C TYR A 274 -4.74 -8.87 7.28
N GLY A 275 -4.24 -7.65 7.28
CA GLY A 275 -4.74 -6.56 8.10
C GLY A 275 -6.04 -5.95 7.61
N THR A 276 -6.47 -4.93 8.33
CA THR A 276 -7.71 -4.20 8.03
C THR A 276 -7.47 -3.03 7.09
N ASP A 277 -6.22 -2.58 6.93
CA ASP A 277 -5.88 -1.31 6.29
C ASP A 277 -4.68 -1.46 5.33
N PHE A 278 -4.93 -2.11 4.17
CA PHE A 278 -3.92 -2.29 3.13
C PHE A 278 -4.59 -2.41 1.75
N TYR A 279 -4.27 -1.51 0.83
CA TYR A 279 -4.85 -1.50 -0.52
C TYR A 279 -3.94 -0.85 -1.56
N ALA A 280 -4.17 -1.15 -2.85
CA ALA A 280 -3.55 -0.51 -4.01
C ALA A 280 -2.00 -0.45 -3.98
N PRO A 281 -1.28 -1.52 -3.62
CA PRO A 281 0.18 -1.48 -3.57
C PRO A 281 0.79 -1.24 -4.93
N GLN A 282 1.91 -0.51 -4.94
CA GLN A 282 2.75 -0.29 -6.11
C GLN A 282 4.20 -0.63 -5.78
N THR A 283 4.96 -1.11 -6.78
CA THR A 283 6.36 -1.50 -6.60
C THR A 283 7.30 -0.73 -7.51
N LEU A 284 8.55 -0.63 -7.10
CA LEU A 284 9.67 -0.23 -7.94
C LEU A 284 10.83 -1.23 -7.79
N GLN A 285 11.72 -1.25 -8.78
CA GLN A 285 13.02 -1.91 -8.68
C GLN A 285 14.10 -0.88 -8.41
N THR A 286 14.91 -1.13 -7.38
CA THR A 286 16.06 -0.30 -7.04
C THR A 286 17.26 -0.61 -7.92
N GLU A 287 18.25 0.28 -7.96
CA GLU A 287 19.50 0.06 -8.71
C GLU A 287 20.31 -1.14 -8.18
N ASP A 288 20.20 -1.45 -6.88
CA ASP A 288 20.80 -2.63 -6.25
C ASP A 288 19.98 -3.91 -6.45
N GLY A 289 18.93 -3.87 -7.27
CA GLY A 289 18.12 -5.01 -7.70
C GLY A 289 16.99 -5.43 -6.76
N ARG A 290 16.79 -4.73 -5.64
CA ARG A 290 15.66 -5.00 -4.74
C ARG A 290 14.34 -4.59 -5.38
N ARG A 291 13.28 -5.35 -5.12
CA ARG A 291 11.91 -4.95 -5.38
C ARG A 291 11.31 -4.38 -4.10
N VAL A 292 10.88 -3.13 -4.15
CA VAL A 292 10.31 -2.41 -3.00
C VAL A 292 8.85 -2.06 -3.30
N MET A 293 7.96 -2.34 -2.36
CA MET A 293 6.52 -2.11 -2.43
C MET A 293 6.10 -1.08 -1.40
N ILE A 294 5.12 -0.25 -1.74
CA ILE A 294 4.40 0.65 -0.84
C ILE A 294 2.90 0.54 -1.14
N ALA A 295 2.04 0.72 -0.13
CA ALA A 295 0.59 0.60 -0.29
C ALA A 295 -0.15 1.73 0.45
N TRP A 296 -1.39 1.97 0.08
CA TRP A 296 -2.30 2.79 0.87
C TRP A 296 -2.67 2.05 2.17
N MET A 297 -2.38 2.67 3.30
CA MET A 297 -2.72 2.15 4.62
C MET A 297 -4.11 2.62 5.02
N GLN A 298 -5.06 2.12 4.37
CA GLN A 298 -6.51 2.04 4.53
C GLN A 298 -7.04 1.16 3.40
N SER A 299 -8.34 1.10 3.24
CA SER A 299 -9.03 0.57 2.07
C SER A 299 -10.35 1.32 1.89
N TRP A 300 -11.05 1.09 0.80
CA TRP A 300 -12.36 1.70 0.58
C TRP A 300 -13.38 1.32 1.65
N ASP A 301 -13.23 0.15 2.28
CA ASP A 301 -14.09 -0.30 3.39
C ASP A 301 -13.72 0.34 4.74
N MET A 302 -12.46 0.82 4.88
CA MET A 302 -11.84 1.22 6.15
C MET A 302 -11.23 2.64 6.14
N ASN A 303 -11.77 3.55 5.34
CA ASN A 303 -11.27 4.94 5.27
C ASN A 303 -11.75 5.80 6.45
N ILE A 304 -11.33 5.46 7.65
CA ILE A 304 -11.72 6.10 8.90
C ILE A 304 -10.59 6.95 9.48
N LYS A 305 -10.98 8.00 10.22
CA LYS A 305 -10.07 8.88 10.96
C LYS A 305 -10.77 9.50 12.16
N PRO A 306 -10.06 10.07 13.13
CA PRO A 306 -10.66 10.91 14.18
C PRO A 306 -11.38 12.11 13.57
N LEU A 307 -12.52 12.53 14.16
CA LEU A 307 -13.33 13.63 13.63
C LEU A 307 -12.57 14.96 13.54
N ALA A 308 -11.68 15.24 14.50
CA ALA A 308 -10.91 16.47 14.55
C ALA A 308 -9.77 16.53 13.54
N GLN A 309 -9.35 15.39 12.97
CA GLN A 309 -8.24 15.31 12.03
C GLN A 309 -8.63 15.88 10.67
N LYS A 310 -7.80 16.78 10.13
CA LYS A 310 -8.03 17.46 8.85
C LYS A 310 -7.28 16.83 7.67
N TRP A 311 -6.75 15.65 7.87
CA TRP A 311 -6.13 14.83 6.84
C TRP A 311 -6.63 13.38 6.95
N ASN A 312 -6.61 12.64 5.86
CA ASN A 312 -7.06 11.26 5.81
C ASN A 312 -6.23 10.46 4.79
N GLY A 313 -5.91 9.24 5.16
CA GLY A 313 -5.04 8.35 4.40
C GLY A 313 -3.56 8.48 4.79
N MET A 314 -2.86 7.37 4.70
CA MET A 314 -1.40 7.30 4.85
C MET A 314 -0.86 6.14 4.01
N MET A 315 0.44 6.13 3.75
CA MET A 315 1.11 4.99 3.12
C MET A 315 1.67 4.04 4.16
N THR A 316 1.82 2.77 3.82
CA THR A 316 2.59 1.79 4.61
C THR A 316 4.06 2.18 4.63
N ILE A 317 4.84 1.56 5.54
CA ILE A 317 6.29 1.58 5.36
C ILE A 317 6.65 0.88 4.05
N PRO A 318 7.66 1.36 3.28
CA PRO A 318 8.15 0.62 2.13
C PRO A 318 8.69 -0.75 2.53
N ARG A 319 8.30 -1.79 1.78
CA ARG A 319 8.63 -3.20 2.06
C ARG A 319 9.45 -3.79 0.93
N GLN A 320 10.56 -4.42 1.25
CA GLN A 320 11.32 -5.23 0.31
C GLN A 320 10.59 -6.56 0.10
N LEU A 321 10.42 -6.94 -1.17
CA LEU A 321 9.85 -8.22 -1.59
C LEU A 321 10.95 -9.19 -2.00
N GLU A 322 10.79 -10.46 -1.63
CA GLU A 322 11.68 -11.54 -2.00
C GLU A 322 10.91 -12.86 -2.12
N ILE A 323 11.25 -13.71 -3.09
CA ILE A 323 10.75 -15.09 -3.15
C ILE A 323 11.88 -16.02 -2.71
N ARG A 324 11.60 -16.86 -1.72
CA ARG A 324 12.47 -17.94 -1.24
C ARG A 324 11.64 -19.22 -1.09
N ASP A 325 12.07 -20.31 -1.70
CA ASP A 325 11.35 -21.59 -1.66
C ASP A 325 9.86 -21.47 -2.06
N ASP A 326 9.57 -20.73 -3.14
CA ASP A 326 8.22 -20.41 -3.65
C ASP A 326 7.33 -19.61 -2.67
N ILE A 327 7.89 -19.05 -1.60
CA ILE A 327 7.18 -18.23 -0.62
C ILE A 327 7.58 -16.75 -0.82
N LEU A 328 6.58 -15.88 -0.91
CA LEU A 328 6.78 -14.42 -0.94
C LEU A 328 7.01 -13.90 0.48
N TYR A 329 8.15 -13.25 0.68
CA TYR A 329 8.52 -12.55 1.91
C TYR A 329 8.38 -11.05 1.71
N GLN A 330 7.94 -10.36 2.75
CA GLN A 330 7.83 -8.90 2.80
C GLN A 330 8.48 -8.41 4.09
N ASN A 331 9.49 -7.55 3.98
CA ASN A 331 10.15 -6.98 5.15
C ASN A 331 10.23 -5.46 5.02
N PRO A 332 10.20 -4.70 6.12
CA PRO A 332 10.53 -3.27 6.06
C PRO A 332 11.87 -3.08 5.36
N VAL A 333 11.99 -2.02 4.57
CA VAL A 333 13.28 -1.69 3.95
C VAL A 333 14.36 -1.53 5.02
N LYS A 334 15.57 -2.01 4.73
CA LYS A 334 16.69 -2.01 5.68
C LYS A 334 17.08 -0.61 6.16
N GLU A 335 16.78 0.39 5.38
CA GLU A 335 17.05 1.81 5.65
C GLU A 335 16.33 2.30 6.94
N LEU A 336 15.26 1.64 7.40
CA LEU A 336 14.62 1.94 8.69
C LEU A 336 15.58 1.76 9.86
N GLU A 337 16.52 0.82 9.76
CA GLU A 337 17.40 0.46 10.88
C GLU A 337 18.38 1.58 11.27
N GLN A 338 18.72 2.48 10.33
CA GLN A 338 19.58 3.63 10.62
C GLN A 338 18.93 4.65 11.59
N TYR A 339 17.60 4.58 11.73
CA TYR A 339 16.83 5.45 12.62
C TYR A 339 16.51 4.83 13.98
N ARG A 340 17.04 3.64 14.26
CA ARG A 340 16.88 2.94 15.53
C ARG A 340 17.74 3.59 16.60
N THR A 341 17.11 3.95 17.72
CA THR A 341 17.73 4.51 18.92
C THR A 341 17.22 3.78 20.17
N GLU A 342 17.80 4.04 21.33
CA GLU A 342 17.37 3.52 22.64
C GLU A 342 17.09 2.00 22.63
N PRO A 343 18.09 1.13 22.35
CA PRO A 343 17.90 -0.31 22.31
C PRO A 343 17.55 -0.89 23.68
N VAL A 344 16.57 -1.79 23.69
CA VAL A 344 16.29 -2.70 24.81
C VAL A 344 16.32 -4.12 24.26
N ILE A 345 17.30 -4.90 24.67
CA ILE A 345 17.52 -6.27 24.19
C ILE A 345 17.51 -7.21 25.39
N LEU A 346 16.64 -8.20 25.35
CA LEU A 346 16.55 -9.24 26.39
C LEU A 346 16.50 -10.61 25.72
N GLU A 347 17.33 -11.50 26.16
CA GLU A 347 17.39 -12.89 25.69
C GLU A 347 16.85 -13.83 26.74
N GLU A 348 16.17 -14.89 26.32
CA GLU A 348 15.65 -15.97 27.12
C GLU A 348 14.86 -15.47 28.37
N LYS A 349 14.05 -14.42 28.18
CA LYS A 349 13.22 -13.86 29.24
C LYS A 349 11.99 -14.72 29.48
N GLU A 350 11.85 -15.23 30.70
CA GLU A 350 10.62 -15.91 31.11
C GLU A 350 9.49 -14.90 31.37
N ILE A 351 8.32 -15.18 30.82
CA ILE A 351 7.08 -14.43 30.98
C ILE A 351 6.00 -15.36 31.52
N SER A 352 5.28 -14.92 32.55
CA SER A 352 4.12 -15.61 33.10
C SER A 352 3.08 -14.61 33.60
N GLY A 353 1.81 -14.85 33.28
CA GLY A 353 0.73 -13.91 33.59
C GLY A 353 0.88 -12.61 32.80
N THR A 354 0.44 -11.51 33.39
CA THR A 354 0.50 -10.17 32.76
C THR A 354 1.73 -9.42 33.28
N CYS A 355 2.56 -8.91 32.37
CA CYS A 355 3.75 -8.16 32.74
C CYS A 355 4.04 -6.97 31.84
N MET A 356 4.70 -5.97 32.41
CA MET A 356 5.32 -4.86 31.69
C MET A 356 6.83 -4.97 31.88
N ILE A 357 7.57 -4.91 30.82
CA ILE A 357 9.02 -4.96 30.83
C ILE A 357 9.60 -3.54 30.87
N PRO A 358 10.47 -3.18 31.80
CA PRO A 358 11.09 -1.85 31.83
C PRO A 358 11.77 -1.51 30.50
N GLY A 359 11.47 -0.32 29.97
CA GLY A 359 11.98 0.15 28.69
C GLY A 359 11.20 -0.33 27.46
N ILE A 360 10.29 -1.28 27.58
CA ILE A 360 9.40 -1.73 26.51
C ILE A 360 8.09 -0.93 26.59
N HIS A 361 8.07 0.23 26.00
CA HIS A 361 6.91 1.14 25.88
C HIS A 361 7.15 2.12 24.73
N GLY A 362 6.13 2.89 24.35
CA GLY A 362 6.22 3.95 23.34
C GLY A 362 5.22 3.77 22.20
N ARG A 363 5.20 4.76 21.32
CA ARG A 363 4.30 4.85 20.17
C ARG A 363 5.01 4.70 18.83
N VAL A 364 6.29 5.06 18.76
CA VAL A 364 7.08 5.13 17.54
C VAL A 364 8.29 4.24 17.73
N LEU A 365 8.18 2.99 17.29
CA LEU A 365 9.19 1.98 17.60
C LEU A 365 9.18 0.79 16.64
N ASP A 366 10.28 0.08 16.65
CA ASP A 366 10.51 -1.21 16.03
C ASP A 366 10.70 -2.25 17.14
N LEU A 367 9.74 -3.16 17.27
CA LEU A 367 9.70 -4.18 18.32
C LEU A 367 9.73 -5.56 17.68
N THR A 368 10.76 -6.33 17.95
CA THR A 368 10.83 -7.75 17.59
C THR A 368 10.66 -8.60 18.84
N LEU A 369 9.78 -9.56 18.78
CA LEU A 369 9.52 -10.54 19.81
C LEU A 369 9.61 -11.93 19.20
N GLU A 370 10.40 -12.83 19.81
CA GLU A 370 10.54 -14.21 19.38
C GLU A 370 10.10 -15.13 20.53
N LEU A 371 9.03 -15.89 20.31
CA LEU A 371 8.56 -16.91 21.23
C LEU A 371 9.35 -18.19 20.98
N LEU A 372 10.22 -18.55 21.91
CA LEU A 372 11.17 -19.67 21.78
C LEU A 372 10.56 -21.00 22.20
N ASP A 373 10.02 -21.06 23.44
CA ASP A 373 9.43 -22.26 24.04
C ASP A 373 8.45 -21.87 25.15
N GLY A 374 7.75 -22.83 25.71
CA GLY A 374 6.83 -22.67 26.83
C GLY A 374 5.64 -23.62 26.79
N ASP A 375 4.90 -23.64 27.88
CA ASP A 375 3.68 -24.46 28.06
C ASP A 375 2.37 -23.66 27.82
N TYR A 376 2.50 -22.38 27.36
CA TYR A 376 1.37 -21.49 27.09
C TYR A 376 0.48 -21.99 25.95
N GLU A 377 -0.81 -21.69 26.04
CA GLU A 377 -1.79 -21.87 24.97
C GLU A 377 -2.03 -20.54 24.23
N THR A 378 -1.91 -19.41 24.94
CA THR A 378 -2.10 -18.08 24.39
C THR A 378 -1.01 -17.12 24.84
N PHE A 379 -0.58 -16.26 23.90
CA PHE A 379 0.34 -15.17 24.16
C PHE A 379 -0.18 -13.88 23.53
N THR A 380 -0.37 -12.82 24.31
CA THR A 380 -0.95 -11.56 23.84
C THR A 380 0.04 -10.40 24.02
N ILE A 381 0.16 -9.57 23.00
CA ILE A 381 0.85 -8.30 23.02
C ILE A 381 -0.20 -7.20 22.96
N TYR A 382 -0.35 -6.45 24.04
CA TYR A 382 -1.12 -5.21 24.04
C TYR A 382 -0.16 -4.05 23.80
N PHE A 383 -0.55 -3.13 22.94
CA PHE A 383 0.19 -1.91 22.64
C PHE A 383 -0.75 -0.71 22.49
N ALA A 384 -0.19 0.49 22.37
CA ALA A 384 -0.99 1.71 22.39
C ALA A 384 -2.00 1.73 23.54
N LYS A 385 -1.55 1.26 24.72
CA LYS A 385 -2.36 0.93 25.87
C LYS A 385 -2.27 1.98 26.97
N ASN A 386 -3.40 2.21 27.61
CA ASN A 386 -3.52 2.86 28.92
C ASN A 386 -4.75 2.27 29.64
N LYS A 387 -5.29 2.95 30.67
CA LYS A 387 -6.49 2.50 31.38
C LYS A 387 -7.74 2.38 30.53
N LYS A 388 -7.84 3.14 29.41
CA LYS A 388 -9.04 3.26 28.57
C LYS A 388 -8.88 2.57 27.22
N TYR A 389 -7.72 2.66 26.63
CA TYR A 389 -7.45 2.25 25.25
C TYR A 389 -6.46 1.10 25.20
N PHE A 390 -6.57 0.26 24.18
CA PHE A 390 -5.53 -0.70 23.77
C PHE A 390 -5.84 -1.23 22.36
N VAL A 391 -4.80 -1.78 21.76
CA VAL A 391 -4.83 -2.65 20.57
C VAL A 391 -4.05 -3.91 20.93
N SER A 392 -4.40 -5.05 20.35
CA SER A 392 -3.70 -6.29 20.66
C SER A 392 -3.51 -7.21 19.47
N PHE A 393 -2.41 -7.98 19.53
CA PHE A 393 -2.23 -9.22 18.78
C PHE A 393 -2.16 -10.37 19.79
N ARG A 394 -2.97 -11.41 19.57
CA ARG A 394 -3.02 -12.62 20.38
C ARG A 394 -2.69 -13.84 19.55
N TYR A 395 -1.61 -14.49 19.85
CA TYR A 395 -1.29 -15.79 19.30
C TYR A 395 -2.05 -16.89 20.04
N VAL A 396 -2.70 -17.80 19.29
CA VAL A 396 -3.43 -18.97 19.82
C VAL A 396 -2.75 -20.23 19.29
N ARG A 397 -2.09 -20.96 20.15
CA ARG A 397 -1.28 -22.13 19.79
C ARG A 397 -2.09 -23.25 19.17
N ALA A 398 -3.24 -23.55 19.75
CA ALA A 398 -4.11 -24.66 19.31
C ALA A 398 -4.60 -24.51 17.88
N THR A 399 -4.85 -23.27 17.42
CA THR A 399 -5.31 -22.96 16.06
C THR A 399 -4.18 -22.50 15.14
N GLN A 400 -2.97 -22.29 15.67
CA GLN A 400 -1.85 -21.69 14.95
C GLN A 400 -2.27 -20.38 14.24
N SER A 401 -2.88 -19.47 15.00
CA SER A 401 -3.42 -18.23 14.47
C SER A 401 -3.04 -17.02 15.31
N ILE A 402 -3.03 -15.85 14.65
CA ILE A 402 -2.90 -14.55 15.31
C ILE A 402 -4.24 -13.84 15.19
N GLU A 403 -4.82 -13.48 16.33
CA GLU A 403 -6.04 -12.70 16.47
C GLU A 403 -5.66 -11.23 16.72
N PHE A 404 -6.17 -10.34 15.89
CA PHE A 404 -6.05 -8.90 16.04
C PHE A 404 -7.31 -8.29 16.62
N ASP A 405 -7.18 -7.38 17.58
CA ASP A 405 -8.31 -6.63 18.15
C ASP A 405 -7.95 -5.16 18.36
N ARG A 406 -8.71 -4.27 17.68
CA ARG A 406 -8.69 -2.81 17.86
C ARG A 406 -10.02 -2.24 18.37
N THR A 407 -10.86 -3.04 18.99
CA THR A 407 -12.17 -2.61 19.51
C THR A 407 -12.05 -1.40 20.44
N TYR A 408 -11.01 -1.38 21.28
CA TYR A 408 -10.76 -0.29 22.23
C TYR A 408 -9.72 0.71 21.76
N SER A 409 -9.62 0.92 20.45
CA SER A 409 -8.59 1.78 19.83
C SER A 409 -9.03 3.24 19.57
N GLY A 410 -10.14 3.69 20.15
CA GLY A 410 -10.67 5.03 19.92
C GLY A 410 -11.54 5.15 18.66
N MET A 411 -11.89 4.03 18.02
CA MET A 411 -12.82 4.00 16.89
C MET A 411 -14.19 4.50 17.33
N ILE A 412 -14.81 5.33 16.47
CA ILE A 412 -16.10 5.94 16.74
C ILE A 412 -17.20 5.51 15.76
N ARG A 413 -16.87 4.60 14.85
CA ARG A 413 -17.79 4.02 13.87
C ARG A 413 -17.82 2.51 14.03
N ASP A 414 -18.93 1.91 13.61
CA ASP A 414 -19.05 0.45 13.49
C ASP A 414 -18.30 -0.01 12.25
N VAL A 415 -17.10 -0.52 12.46
CA VAL A 415 -16.17 -1.02 11.43
C VAL A 415 -15.55 -2.32 11.92
N VAL A 416 -14.89 -3.05 11.02
CA VAL A 416 -14.15 -4.26 11.39
C VAL A 416 -13.03 -3.89 12.39
N CYS A 417 -13.19 -4.39 13.62
CA CYS A 417 -12.21 -4.19 14.69
C CYS A 417 -11.42 -5.46 15.01
N GLN A 418 -11.86 -6.61 14.55
CA GLN A 418 -11.23 -7.90 14.83
C GLN A 418 -10.99 -8.66 13.54
N ARG A 419 -9.84 -9.33 13.45
CA ARG A 419 -9.47 -10.18 12.33
C ARG A 419 -8.52 -11.28 12.78
N THR A 420 -8.65 -12.46 12.19
CA THR A 420 -7.81 -13.61 12.48
C THR A 420 -7.01 -13.98 11.25
N MET A 421 -5.72 -14.22 11.44
CA MET A 421 -4.80 -14.72 10.44
C MET A 421 -4.28 -16.09 10.87
N LYS A 422 -4.46 -17.12 10.04
CA LYS A 422 -3.89 -18.45 10.26
C LYS A 422 -2.44 -18.46 9.76
N LEU A 423 -1.53 -18.97 10.57
CA LEU A 423 -0.12 -19.07 10.20
C LEU A 423 0.08 -20.13 9.11
N LYS A 424 0.77 -19.78 8.03
CA LYS A 424 1.09 -20.67 6.90
C LYS A 424 2.24 -21.62 7.22
N LYS A 425 3.22 -21.17 8.00
CA LYS A 425 4.41 -21.91 8.35
C LYS A 425 4.51 -22.00 9.86
N THR A 426 4.50 -23.22 10.38
CA THR A 426 4.70 -23.49 11.80
C THR A 426 6.16 -23.84 12.02
N GLU A 427 6.91 -22.93 12.58
CA GLU A 427 8.29 -23.15 13.05
C GLU A 427 8.30 -23.48 14.53
N LYS A 428 9.44 -23.96 15.04
CA LYS A 428 9.62 -24.16 16.48
C LYS A 428 9.47 -22.86 17.27
N THR A 429 9.89 -21.77 16.68
CA THR A 429 9.83 -20.42 17.23
C THR A 429 8.85 -19.58 16.41
N LEU A 430 8.19 -18.64 17.04
CA LEU A 430 7.33 -17.66 16.37
C LEU A 430 7.95 -16.27 16.53
N LYS A 431 8.36 -15.67 15.39
CA LYS A 431 8.94 -14.33 15.38
C LYS A 431 7.88 -13.32 14.94
N LEU A 432 7.70 -12.28 15.74
CA LEU A 432 6.76 -11.18 15.52
C LEU A 432 7.54 -9.86 15.55
N ARG A 433 7.61 -9.16 14.41
CA ARG A 433 8.17 -7.81 14.34
C ARG A 433 7.05 -6.81 14.11
N LEU A 434 6.90 -5.87 15.04
CA LEU A 434 5.90 -4.80 15.01
C LEU A 434 6.59 -3.47 14.73
N ILE A 435 6.21 -2.82 13.63
CA ILE A 435 6.57 -1.43 13.34
C ILE A 435 5.38 -0.57 13.77
N LEU A 436 5.59 0.24 14.80
CA LEU A 436 4.57 1.12 15.37
C LEU A 436 4.89 2.58 15.04
N ASP A 437 3.87 3.30 14.60
CA ASP A 437 3.87 4.76 14.53
C ASP A 437 2.66 5.31 15.28
N LYS A 438 2.50 6.61 15.35
CA LYS A 438 1.46 7.26 16.16
C LYS A 438 0.05 6.67 15.96
N PHE A 439 -0.29 6.24 14.74
CA PHE A 439 -1.64 5.83 14.36
C PHE A 439 -1.70 4.48 13.63
N SER A 440 -0.61 3.73 13.59
CA SER A 440 -0.53 2.50 12.81
C SER A 440 0.35 1.44 13.45
N VAL A 441 0.08 0.20 13.06
CA VAL A 441 0.92 -0.96 13.32
C VAL A 441 1.05 -1.79 12.04
N GLU A 442 2.27 -2.19 11.73
CA GLU A 442 2.57 -3.19 10.72
C GLU A 442 3.28 -4.37 11.39
N LEU A 443 2.64 -5.54 11.39
CA LEU A 443 3.18 -6.78 11.93
C LEU A 443 3.77 -7.61 10.77
N PHE A 444 5.00 -8.09 10.98
CA PHE A 444 5.70 -9.02 10.11
C PHE A 444 5.96 -10.31 10.87
N VAL A 445 5.45 -11.43 10.35
CA VAL A 445 5.51 -12.74 11.01
C VAL A 445 6.57 -13.60 10.33
N ASN A 446 7.44 -14.26 11.12
CA ASN A 446 8.47 -15.17 10.65
C ASN A 446 9.26 -14.59 9.46
N ASP A 447 9.91 -13.45 9.71
CA ASP A 447 10.68 -12.69 8.71
C ASP A 447 9.87 -12.27 7.47
N GLY A 448 8.56 -12.01 7.66
CA GLY A 448 7.70 -11.44 6.63
C GLY A 448 7.00 -12.45 5.70
N VAL A 449 6.90 -13.72 6.11
CA VAL A 449 6.05 -14.71 5.40
C VAL A 449 4.59 -14.29 5.34
N GLN A 450 4.12 -13.60 6.38
CA GLN A 450 2.80 -13.01 6.45
C GLN A 450 2.89 -11.63 7.12
N THR A 451 2.05 -10.72 6.67
CA THR A 451 2.00 -9.34 7.20
C THR A 451 0.59 -8.96 7.59
N PHE A 452 0.49 -8.06 8.54
CA PHE A 452 -0.79 -7.54 9.03
C PHE A 452 -0.68 -6.03 9.28
N THR A 453 -1.44 -5.23 8.54
CA THR A 453 -1.43 -3.78 8.62
C THR A 453 -2.73 -3.24 9.19
N SER A 454 -2.63 -2.35 10.17
CA SER A 454 -3.81 -1.73 10.76
C SER A 454 -3.56 -0.32 11.26
N THR A 455 -4.58 0.54 11.13
CA THR A 455 -4.65 1.85 11.76
C THR A 455 -5.40 1.78 13.09
N PHE A 456 -5.09 2.71 14.00
CA PHE A 456 -5.78 2.87 15.27
C PHE A 456 -5.62 4.30 15.78
N TYR A 457 -6.56 4.78 16.63
CA TYR A 457 -6.62 6.19 17.03
C TYR A 457 -6.78 6.36 18.54
N THR A 458 -6.04 5.58 19.32
CA THR A 458 -5.93 5.76 20.77
C THR A 458 -5.31 7.11 21.10
N SER A 459 -5.52 7.60 22.31
CA SER A 459 -4.77 8.78 22.79
C SER A 459 -3.27 8.56 22.64
N LEU A 460 -2.52 9.58 22.20
CA LEU A 460 -1.07 9.50 22.07
C LEU A 460 -0.35 9.25 23.42
N THR A 461 -1.04 9.49 24.56
CA THR A 461 -0.53 9.14 25.91
C THR A 461 -0.74 7.67 26.26
N ALA A 462 -1.32 6.87 25.38
CA ALA A 462 -1.45 5.42 25.54
C ALA A 462 -0.19 4.77 24.99
N GLU A 463 0.86 4.68 25.81
CA GLU A 463 2.21 4.25 25.41
C GLU A 463 2.62 2.90 25.98
N ASP A 464 1.81 2.32 26.88
CA ASP A 464 2.13 1.06 27.50
C ASP A 464 2.14 -0.08 26.47
N ILE A 465 3.14 -0.96 26.60
CA ILE A 465 3.20 -2.28 25.98
C ILE A 465 3.13 -3.32 27.09
N VAL A 466 2.14 -4.21 27.03
CA VAL A 466 1.88 -5.22 28.05
C VAL A 466 1.89 -6.60 27.39
N LEU A 467 2.66 -7.50 27.95
CA LEU A 467 2.68 -8.90 27.54
C LEU A 467 1.82 -9.74 28.49
N GLU A 468 1.05 -10.64 27.93
CA GLU A 468 0.21 -11.55 28.71
C GLU A 468 0.36 -12.97 28.21
N CYS A 469 0.61 -13.89 29.12
CA CYS A 469 0.76 -15.30 28.85
C CYS A 469 -0.06 -16.10 29.85
N ASP A 470 -0.87 -17.03 29.36
CA ASP A 470 -1.76 -17.83 30.25
C ASP A 470 -1.02 -18.82 31.16
N LYS A 471 0.20 -19.22 30.79
CA LYS A 471 1.10 -20.04 31.60
C LYS A 471 2.50 -19.45 31.59
N THR A 472 3.48 -20.13 30.98
CA THR A 472 4.87 -19.67 30.88
C THR A 472 5.35 -19.67 29.42
N ALA A 473 6.01 -18.59 29.02
CA ALA A 473 6.69 -18.47 27.74
C ALA A 473 8.12 -18.00 27.93
N LEU A 474 9.04 -18.55 27.17
CA LEU A 474 10.42 -18.08 27.04
C LEU A 474 10.52 -17.26 25.76
N ILE A 475 11.00 -16.01 25.86
CA ILE A 475 11.04 -15.08 24.74
C ILE A 475 12.39 -14.38 24.59
N ASN A 476 12.75 -14.06 23.36
CA ASN A 476 13.68 -12.96 23.06
C ASN A 476 12.87 -11.71 22.72
N ILE A 477 13.39 -10.54 23.08
CA ILE A 477 12.76 -9.26 22.75
C ILE A 477 13.83 -8.23 22.42
N GLU A 478 13.62 -7.53 21.28
CA GLU A 478 14.41 -6.39 20.86
C GLU A 478 13.47 -5.22 20.58
N LYS A 479 13.71 -4.09 21.21
CA LYS A 479 12.95 -2.86 20.98
C LYS A 479 13.91 -1.73 20.68
N TYR A 480 13.58 -0.97 19.65
CA TYR A 480 14.21 0.29 19.29
C TYR A 480 13.15 1.39 19.18
N LYS A 481 13.48 2.58 19.63
CA LYS A 481 12.72 3.78 19.26
C LYS A 481 13.14 4.20 17.85
N ILE A 482 12.19 4.72 17.06
CA ILE A 482 12.49 5.29 15.75
C ILE A 482 12.51 6.82 15.85
N GLU A 483 13.61 7.43 15.45
CA GLU A 483 13.80 8.89 15.49
C GLU A 483 14.36 9.36 14.14
N LEU A 484 13.60 10.21 13.42
CA LEU A 484 14.06 10.78 12.15
C LEU A 484 14.98 12.00 12.32
N ASP A 485 14.85 12.72 13.42
CA ASP A 485 15.59 13.93 13.71
C ASP A 485 16.78 13.66 14.66
N GLY A 486 17.60 12.68 14.29
CA GLY A 486 18.92 12.55 14.86
C GLY A 486 19.88 13.50 14.13
N SER A 487 19.93 14.79 14.50
CA SER A 487 21.13 15.58 14.29
C SER A 487 22.26 14.91 15.07
N LYS A 488 23.02 14.07 14.43
CA LYS A 488 24.40 13.86 14.87
C LYS A 488 25.11 15.15 14.52
N ASP A 489 25.27 16.04 15.53
CA ASP A 489 26.22 17.11 15.49
C ASP A 489 27.63 16.60 15.14
#